data_1b1f2ba348223fe62efaf845e2c8f492
#
_entry.id   1b1f2ba348223fe62efaf845e2c8f492
#
_cell.length_a   1.000
_cell.length_b   1.000
_cell.length_c   1.000
_cell.angle_alpha   90.00
_cell.angle_beta   90.00
_cell.angle_gamma   90.00
#
_symmetry.space_group_name_H-M   'P 1'
#
loop_
_entity.id
_entity.type
_entity.pdbx_description
1 polymer ?
#
loop_
_entity_poly.entity_id
_entity_poly.type
_entity_poly.pdbx_seq_one_letter_code
_entity_poly.pdbx_strand_id
1 'polypeptide(L)'
;MNTQDTVHRKSAAELRIRRVMDALEKNNMQAYYAPTCADAVKIAKELLQPGDVISCGGSVTLDETGVMDLMRCGDYEFLDRTTAKTPEEREKLYREVFSSDVFLTGTNAVTEHGELYNVDGNGNRVAAMLFGPKKVLVFAGCNKIVRDIDDAAKRVKSCATPANAMRLNLDTPCTHGAC
;
A
#
# COMPACT_ATOMS: atom_id res chain seq x y z
N MET A 1 -18.01 11.45 23.08
CA MET A 1 -16.54 11.62 23.01
C MET A 1 -16.26 13.11 22.99
N ASN A 2 -15.41 13.62 23.88
CA ASN A 2 -15.19 15.07 24.05
C ASN A 2 -14.41 15.61 22.83
N THR A 3 -14.87 16.70 22.23
CA THR A 3 -14.28 17.34 21.03
C THR A 3 -12.79 17.70 21.22
N GLN A 4 -12.39 18.12 22.43
CA GLN A 4 -11.00 18.42 22.75
C GLN A 4 -10.08 17.18 22.69
N ASP A 5 -10.54 16.02 23.20
CA ASP A 5 -9.76 14.78 23.15
C ASP A 5 -9.49 14.35 21.69
N THR A 6 -10.45 14.53 20.81
CA THR A 6 -10.32 14.24 19.37
C THR A 6 -9.28 15.15 18.70
N VAL A 7 -9.24 16.44 19.05
CA VAL A 7 -8.25 17.40 18.51
C VAL A 7 -6.83 17.03 18.95
N HIS A 8 -6.63 16.73 20.23
CA HIS A 8 -5.30 16.37 20.75
C HIS A 8 -4.78 15.06 20.16
N ARG A 9 -5.65 14.06 19.99
CA ARG A 9 -5.29 12.79 19.32
C ARG A 9 -4.89 13.00 17.87
N LYS A 10 -5.61 13.86 17.13
CA LYS A 10 -5.29 14.21 15.76
C LYS A 10 -3.93 14.89 15.67
N SER A 11 -3.67 15.90 16.51
CA SER A 11 -2.39 16.59 16.54
C SER A 11 -1.21 15.66 16.89
N ALA A 12 -1.39 14.75 17.84
CA ALA A 12 -0.38 13.76 18.19
C ALA A 12 -0.10 12.79 17.02
N ALA A 13 -1.15 12.35 16.32
CA ALA A 13 -1.01 11.52 15.13
C ALA A 13 -0.24 12.23 14.00
N GLU A 14 -0.55 13.51 13.75
CA GLU A 14 0.14 14.32 12.75
C GLU A 14 1.63 14.50 13.07
N LEU A 15 1.98 14.74 14.33
CA LEU A 15 3.38 14.81 14.76
C LEU A 15 4.11 13.48 14.54
N ARG A 16 3.44 12.36 14.81
CA ARG A 16 3.99 11.04 14.55
C ARG A 16 4.20 10.80 13.06
N ILE A 17 3.22 11.17 12.22
CA ILE A 17 3.31 11.05 10.76
C ILE A 17 4.50 11.86 10.23
N ARG A 18 4.69 13.12 10.67
CA ARG A 18 5.81 13.96 10.25
C ARG A 18 7.17 13.31 10.57
N ARG A 19 7.33 12.75 11.77
CA ARG A 19 8.57 12.02 12.13
C ARG A 19 8.83 10.82 11.22
N VAL A 20 7.77 10.09 10.87
CA VAL A 20 7.88 8.96 9.93
C VAL A 20 8.25 9.46 8.53
N MET A 21 7.69 10.57 8.06
CA MET A 21 8.05 11.18 6.79
C MET A 21 9.53 11.56 6.75
N ASP A 22 10.02 12.25 7.80
CA ASP A 22 11.45 12.61 7.92
C ASP A 22 12.36 11.36 7.90
N ALA A 23 11.90 10.26 8.50
CA ALA A 23 12.65 9.00 8.49
C ALA A 23 12.64 8.31 7.12
N LEU A 24 11.51 8.32 6.41
CA LEU A 24 11.40 7.82 5.03
C LEU A 24 12.31 8.61 4.08
N GLU A 25 12.35 9.94 4.20
CA GLU A 25 13.23 10.80 3.39
C GLU A 25 14.71 10.53 3.63
N LYS A 26 15.12 10.28 4.89
CA LYS A 26 16.49 9.84 5.23
C LYS A 26 16.84 8.49 4.61
N ASN A 27 15.83 7.64 4.36
CA ASN A 27 15.97 6.36 3.67
C ASN A 27 15.78 6.49 2.14
N ASN A 28 15.93 7.68 1.58
CA ASN A 28 15.83 7.99 0.14
C ASN A 28 14.45 7.71 -0.46
N MET A 29 13.38 7.78 0.32
CA MET A 29 12.00 7.71 -0.14
C MET A 29 11.35 9.08 -0.05
N GLN A 30 10.68 9.54 -1.10
CA GLN A 30 9.86 10.76 -1.03
C GLN A 30 8.59 10.48 -0.23
N ALA A 31 8.25 11.35 0.71
CA ALA A 31 7.09 11.19 1.56
C ALA A 31 6.08 12.32 1.36
N TYR A 32 4.80 11.97 1.28
CA TYR A 32 3.69 12.90 1.08
C TYR A 32 2.64 12.72 2.17
N TYR A 33 2.18 13.81 2.76
CA TYR A 33 1.08 13.78 3.73
C TYR A 33 -0.26 14.04 3.05
N ALA A 34 -1.15 13.09 3.16
CA ALA A 34 -2.52 13.19 2.70
C ALA A 34 -3.47 13.20 3.92
N PRO A 35 -4.00 14.35 4.33
CA PRO A 35 -4.95 14.44 5.45
C PRO A 35 -6.24 13.66 5.24
N THR A 36 -6.67 13.52 3.99
CA THR A 36 -7.89 12.80 3.58
C THR A 36 -7.62 11.84 2.42
N CYS A 37 -8.55 10.92 2.18
CA CYS A 37 -8.51 10.06 1.00
C CYS A 37 -8.51 10.86 -0.31
N ALA A 38 -9.26 11.96 -0.39
CA ALA A 38 -9.29 12.83 -1.57
C ALA A 38 -7.92 13.50 -1.82
N ASP A 39 -7.20 13.89 -0.75
CA ASP A 39 -5.84 14.41 -0.89
C ASP A 39 -4.88 13.35 -1.40
N ALA A 40 -5.03 12.09 -0.97
CA ALA A 40 -4.22 10.98 -1.46
C ALA A 40 -4.43 10.74 -2.97
N VAL A 41 -5.67 10.80 -3.46
CA VAL A 41 -5.99 10.72 -4.89
C VAL A 41 -5.39 11.89 -5.67
N LYS A 42 -5.50 13.12 -5.13
CA LYS A 42 -4.92 14.32 -5.75
C LYS A 42 -3.41 14.20 -5.90
N ILE A 43 -2.71 13.81 -4.83
CA ILE A 43 -1.25 13.59 -4.85
C ILE A 43 -0.89 12.49 -5.85
N ALA A 44 -1.63 11.38 -5.85
CA ALA A 44 -1.40 10.31 -6.83
C ALA A 44 -1.51 10.82 -8.27
N LYS A 45 -2.55 11.61 -8.58
CA LYS A 45 -2.76 12.20 -9.90
C LYS A 45 -1.62 13.14 -10.32
N GLU A 46 -1.04 13.90 -9.39
CA GLU A 46 0.10 14.78 -9.64
C GLU A 46 1.41 14.01 -9.92
N LEU A 47 1.53 12.78 -9.40
CA LEU A 47 2.70 11.91 -9.56
C LEU A 47 2.64 11.00 -10.78
N LEU A 48 1.45 10.80 -11.34
CA LEU A 48 1.22 10.03 -12.56
C LEU A 48 1.23 10.94 -13.79
N GLN A 49 1.61 10.38 -14.95
CA GLN A 49 1.55 11.08 -16.23
C GLN A 49 0.47 10.45 -17.11
N PRO A 50 -0.28 11.23 -17.90
CA PRO A 50 -1.19 10.67 -18.89
C PRO A 50 -0.45 9.71 -19.84
N GLY A 51 -1.02 8.52 -20.03
CA GLY A 51 -0.42 7.47 -20.85
C GLY A 51 0.60 6.58 -20.12
N ASP A 52 0.90 6.82 -18.83
CA ASP A 52 1.71 5.87 -18.04
C ASP A 52 1.09 4.47 -18.08
N VAL A 53 1.93 3.45 -18.28
CA VAL A 53 1.57 2.06 -18.01
C VAL A 53 1.62 1.85 -16.50
N ILE A 54 0.47 1.69 -15.88
CA ILE A 54 0.35 1.57 -14.44
C ILE A 54 -0.09 0.16 -14.02
N SER A 55 0.34 -0.26 -12.85
CA SER A 55 -0.04 -1.55 -12.29
C SER A 55 -0.22 -1.46 -10.76
N CYS A 56 -0.82 -2.48 -10.15
CA CYS A 56 -0.99 -2.46 -8.70
C CYS A 56 -0.80 -3.81 -8.01
N GLY A 57 -0.37 -3.73 -6.75
CA GLY A 57 -0.49 -4.80 -5.77
C GLY A 57 -1.91 -4.89 -5.19
N GLY A 58 -2.27 -6.04 -4.59
CA GLY A 58 -3.53 -6.15 -3.85
C GLY A 58 -3.50 -5.32 -2.58
N SER A 59 -4.33 -4.29 -2.49
CA SER A 59 -4.33 -3.37 -1.36
C SER A 59 -5.73 -2.81 -1.11
N VAL A 60 -6.31 -3.15 0.02
CA VAL A 60 -7.56 -2.54 0.50
C VAL A 60 -7.41 -1.02 0.64
N THR A 61 -6.21 -0.54 0.97
CA THR A 61 -5.95 0.91 1.08
C THR A 61 -6.16 1.64 -0.25
N LEU A 62 -5.81 1.02 -1.39
CA LEU A 62 -6.05 1.63 -2.71
C LEU A 62 -7.55 1.73 -3.01
N ASP A 63 -8.33 0.71 -2.61
CA ASP A 63 -9.78 0.71 -2.76
C ASP A 63 -10.42 1.78 -1.84
N GLU A 64 -10.08 1.77 -0.55
CA GLU A 64 -10.64 2.69 0.45
C GLU A 64 -10.32 4.17 0.18
N THR A 65 -9.17 4.47 -0.41
CA THR A 65 -8.77 5.83 -0.74
C THR A 65 -9.38 6.35 -2.04
N GLY A 66 -9.95 5.47 -2.89
CA GLY A 66 -10.44 5.84 -4.22
C GLY A 66 -9.33 5.90 -5.29
N VAL A 67 -8.12 5.51 -4.97
CA VAL A 67 -7.00 5.46 -5.93
C VAL A 67 -7.27 4.41 -7.03
N MET A 68 -8.00 3.33 -6.72
CA MET A 68 -8.41 2.36 -7.74
C MET A 68 -9.32 2.97 -8.81
N ASP A 69 -10.19 3.90 -8.45
CA ASP A 69 -11.05 4.62 -9.41
C ASP A 69 -10.22 5.55 -10.29
N LEU A 70 -9.21 6.23 -9.72
CA LEU A 70 -8.24 7.01 -10.48
C LEU A 70 -7.50 6.13 -11.50
N MET A 71 -7.05 4.93 -11.12
CA MET A 71 -6.35 4.02 -12.03
C MET A 71 -7.22 3.55 -13.20
N ARG A 72 -8.55 3.49 -13.01
CA ARG A 72 -9.53 3.06 -14.00
C ARG A 72 -10.18 4.20 -14.81
N CYS A 73 -9.77 5.45 -14.61
CA CYS A 73 -10.40 6.61 -15.23
C CYS A 73 -10.21 6.70 -16.76
N GLY A 74 -9.27 5.95 -17.32
CA GLY A 74 -8.98 5.92 -18.76
C GLY A 74 -7.81 6.82 -19.18
N ASP A 75 -7.21 7.59 -18.28
CA ASP A 75 -6.06 8.44 -18.56
C ASP A 75 -4.74 7.65 -18.61
N TYR A 76 -4.75 6.38 -18.18
CA TYR A 76 -3.59 5.49 -18.02
C TYR A 76 -3.80 4.15 -18.69
N GLU A 77 -2.73 3.47 -19.09
CA GLU A 77 -2.76 2.07 -19.47
C GLU A 77 -2.67 1.19 -18.21
N PHE A 78 -3.82 0.76 -17.69
CA PHE A 78 -3.86 -0.01 -16.44
C PHE A 78 -3.78 -1.52 -16.67
N LEU A 79 -2.69 -2.14 -16.23
CA LEU A 79 -2.52 -3.59 -16.17
C LEU A 79 -3.35 -4.18 -15.02
N ASP A 80 -4.67 -4.26 -15.21
CA ASP A 80 -5.60 -4.75 -14.18
C ASP A 80 -5.64 -6.27 -14.18
N ARG A 81 -4.97 -6.89 -13.20
CA ARG A 81 -4.98 -8.35 -13.01
C ARG A 81 -6.37 -8.96 -12.75
N THR A 82 -7.37 -8.15 -12.41
CA THR A 82 -8.74 -8.63 -12.17
C THR A 82 -9.45 -8.94 -13.48
N THR A 83 -8.92 -8.49 -14.61
CA THR A 83 -9.45 -8.78 -15.97
C THR A 83 -9.01 -10.15 -16.49
N ALA A 84 -7.95 -10.75 -15.91
CA ALA A 84 -7.47 -12.07 -16.31
C ALA A 84 -8.49 -13.17 -16.02
N LYS A 85 -8.85 -13.92 -17.06
CA LYS A 85 -9.85 -15.00 -17.01
C LYS A 85 -9.23 -16.35 -16.69
N THR A 86 -7.95 -16.55 -17.01
CA THR A 86 -7.23 -17.80 -16.79
C THR A 86 -6.01 -17.59 -15.88
N PRO A 87 -5.51 -18.68 -15.26
CA PRO A 87 -4.25 -18.63 -14.50
C PRO A 87 -3.06 -18.14 -15.33
N GLU A 88 -2.99 -18.57 -16.60
CA GLU A 88 -1.91 -18.23 -17.53
C GLU A 88 -1.94 -16.73 -17.88
N GLU A 89 -3.12 -16.16 -18.16
CA GLU A 89 -3.29 -14.72 -18.38
C GLU A 89 -2.84 -13.93 -17.14
N ARG A 90 -3.18 -14.42 -15.94
CA ARG A 90 -2.80 -13.79 -14.68
C ARG A 90 -1.29 -13.84 -14.45
N GLU A 91 -0.66 -14.96 -14.76
CA GLU A 91 0.79 -15.08 -14.66
C GLU A 91 1.50 -14.16 -15.64
N LYS A 92 0.99 -14.04 -16.88
CA LYS A 92 1.49 -13.11 -17.88
C LYS A 92 1.44 -11.67 -17.35
N LEU A 93 0.29 -11.23 -16.83
CA LEU A 93 0.13 -9.91 -16.25
C LEU A 93 1.09 -9.68 -15.07
N TYR A 94 1.33 -10.67 -14.22
CA TYR A 94 2.31 -10.55 -13.14
C TYR A 94 3.74 -10.32 -13.65
N ARG A 95 4.09 -10.82 -14.85
CA ARG A 95 5.39 -10.55 -15.48
C ARG A 95 5.42 -9.17 -16.13
N GLU A 96 4.34 -8.75 -16.78
CA GLU A 96 4.21 -7.45 -17.42
C GLU A 96 4.31 -6.29 -16.39
N VAL A 97 3.83 -6.49 -15.15
CA VAL A 97 3.98 -5.52 -14.06
C VAL A 97 5.42 -5.02 -13.89
N PHE A 98 6.42 -5.88 -14.08
CA PHE A 98 7.83 -5.49 -13.94
C PHE A 98 8.29 -4.49 -15.01
N SER A 99 7.56 -4.33 -16.09
CA SER A 99 7.85 -3.38 -17.18
C SER A 99 6.96 -2.13 -17.11
N SER A 100 6.10 -2.00 -16.10
CA SER A 100 5.23 -0.83 -15.97
C SER A 100 6.01 0.42 -15.56
N ASP A 101 5.47 1.59 -15.90
CA ASP A 101 6.05 2.87 -15.50
C ASP A 101 5.84 3.12 -14.01
N VAL A 102 4.65 2.84 -13.50
CA VAL A 102 4.34 3.07 -12.09
C VAL A 102 3.61 1.87 -11.47
N PHE A 103 4.08 1.44 -10.31
CA PHE A 103 3.44 0.43 -9.48
C PHE A 103 2.82 1.05 -8.23
N LEU A 104 1.51 0.92 -8.08
CA LEU A 104 0.77 1.43 -6.92
C LEU A 104 0.49 0.29 -5.94
N THR A 105 0.79 0.50 -4.67
CA THR A 105 0.62 -0.56 -3.67
C THR A 105 0.39 -0.02 -2.26
N GLY A 106 -0.04 -0.88 -1.36
CA GLY A 106 0.05 -0.63 0.08
C GLY A 106 1.28 -1.29 0.69
N THR A 107 1.51 -1.03 1.98
CA THR A 107 2.47 -1.77 2.80
C THR A 107 1.75 -2.44 3.98
N ASN A 108 2.34 -3.47 4.57
CA ASN A 108 1.77 -4.11 5.75
C ASN A 108 2.03 -3.30 7.02
N ALA A 109 3.20 -2.67 7.14
CA ALA A 109 3.52 -1.71 8.20
C ALA A 109 4.58 -0.71 7.73
N VAL A 110 4.65 0.43 8.41
CA VAL A 110 5.70 1.44 8.30
C VAL A 110 6.26 1.67 9.70
N THR A 111 7.56 1.55 9.89
CA THR A 111 8.17 1.81 11.20
C THR A 111 8.43 3.30 11.41
N GLU A 112 8.61 3.72 12.66
CA GLU A 112 9.02 5.11 12.97
C GLU A 112 10.46 5.42 12.52
N HIS A 113 11.20 4.39 12.09
CA HIS A 113 12.54 4.52 11.49
C HIS A 113 12.49 4.60 9.95
N GLY A 114 11.30 4.59 9.35
CA GLY A 114 11.12 4.72 7.90
C GLY A 114 11.35 3.42 7.12
N GLU A 115 11.18 2.25 7.76
CA GLU A 115 11.22 0.97 7.06
C GLU A 115 9.82 0.55 6.63
N LEU A 116 9.71 0.00 5.42
CA LEU A 116 8.49 -0.60 4.89
C LEU A 116 8.54 -2.11 5.13
N TYR A 117 7.74 -2.61 6.06
CA TYR A 117 7.66 -4.04 6.35
C TYR A 117 6.57 -4.70 5.54
N ASN A 118 6.94 -5.73 4.75
CA ASN A 118 6.04 -6.41 3.83
C ASN A 118 6.18 -7.92 3.88
N VAL A 119 5.03 -8.61 3.82
CA VAL A 119 4.93 -10.06 3.71
C VAL A 119 3.93 -10.40 2.61
N ASP A 120 4.32 -11.25 1.68
CA ASP A 120 3.50 -11.68 0.53
C ASP A 120 3.24 -13.17 0.52
N GLY A 121 2.08 -13.57 0.00
CA GLY A 121 1.77 -14.97 -0.27
C GLY A 121 2.54 -15.53 -1.47
N ASN A 122 2.65 -14.76 -2.56
CA ASN A 122 3.30 -15.19 -3.81
C ASN A 122 4.63 -14.46 -4.07
N GLY A 123 4.99 -13.47 -3.28
CA GLY A 123 6.20 -12.66 -3.48
C GLY A 123 6.15 -11.65 -4.62
N ASN A 124 5.11 -11.66 -5.46
CA ASN A 124 5.00 -10.83 -6.66
C ASN A 124 4.92 -9.32 -6.36
N ARG A 125 4.20 -8.91 -5.31
CA ARG A 125 4.10 -7.51 -4.90
C ARG A 125 5.44 -6.98 -4.39
N VAL A 126 6.08 -7.70 -3.48
CA VAL A 126 7.39 -7.30 -2.94
C VAL A 126 8.44 -7.28 -4.03
N ALA A 127 8.44 -8.25 -4.95
CA ALA A 127 9.36 -8.25 -6.09
C ALA A 127 9.19 -7.00 -6.96
N ALA A 128 7.95 -6.58 -7.27
CA ALA A 128 7.67 -5.37 -8.04
C ALA A 128 8.04 -4.08 -7.27
N MET A 129 7.97 -4.08 -5.93
CA MET A 129 8.43 -2.96 -5.11
C MET A 129 9.96 -2.81 -5.13
N LEU A 130 10.70 -3.93 -5.26
CA LEU A 130 12.16 -3.94 -5.21
C LEU A 130 12.81 -3.74 -6.58
N PHE A 131 12.18 -4.27 -7.63
CA PHE A 131 12.72 -4.19 -8.99
C PHE A 131 11.60 -4.30 -10.03
N GLY A 132 11.76 -3.55 -11.13
CA GLY A 132 10.89 -3.58 -12.32
C GLY A 132 10.32 -2.22 -12.63
N PRO A 133 9.20 -1.81 -12.05
CA PRO A 133 8.58 -0.52 -12.30
C PRO A 133 9.54 0.65 -12.05
N LYS A 134 9.47 1.68 -12.91
CA LYS A 134 10.35 2.87 -12.80
C LYS A 134 10.05 3.69 -11.55
N LYS A 135 8.81 3.62 -11.05
CA LYS A 135 8.33 4.33 -9.87
C LYS A 135 7.40 3.42 -9.05
N VAL A 136 7.51 3.49 -7.73
CA VAL A 136 6.61 2.79 -6.81
C VAL A 136 5.92 3.81 -5.91
N LEU A 137 4.58 3.83 -5.92
CA LEU A 137 3.77 4.66 -5.04
C LEU A 137 3.18 3.77 -3.93
N VAL A 138 3.59 4.02 -2.69
CA VAL A 138 3.15 3.24 -1.52
C VAL A 138 2.14 4.03 -0.71
N PHE A 139 0.93 3.49 -0.57
CA PHE A 139 -0.16 4.09 0.22
C PHE A 139 -0.25 3.42 1.58
N ALA A 140 -0.18 4.22 2.64
CA ALA A 140 -0.26 3.73 4.01
C ALA A 140 -1.13 4.64 4.87
N GLY A 141 -2.18 4.09 5.46
CA GLY A 141 -2.91 4.78 6.52
C GLY A 141 -2.07 4.87 7.80
N CYS A 142 -2.29 5.91 8.62
CA CYS A 142 -1.58 6.10 9.89
C CYS A 142 -1.72 4.92 10.86
N ASN A 143 -2.76 4.11 10.71
CA ASN A 143 -2.99 2.85 11.45
C ASN A 143 -1.93 1.76 11.16
N LYS A 144 -1.08 1.96 10.14
CA LYS A 144 0.01 1.03 9.79
C LYS A 144 1.36 1.47 10.36
N ILE A 145 1.43 2.63 11.01
CA ILE A 145 2.65 3.09 11.67
C ILE A 145 2.87 2.29 12.95
N VAL A 146 4.06 1.70 13.07
CA VAL A 146 4.53 0.94 14.23
C VAL A 146 5.88 1.49 14.70
N ARG A 147 6.33 1.13 15.90
CA ARG A 147 7.59 1.65 16.44
C ARG A 147 8.81 1.14 15.66
N ASP A 148 8.86 -0.17 15.49
CA ASP A 148 10.03 -0.90 15.00
C ASP A 148 9.64 -2.15 14.20
N ILE A 149 10.63 -2.90 13.75
CA ILE A 149 10.47 -4.15 12.98
C ILE A 149 9.75 -5.24 13.80
N ASP A 150 9.99 -5.32 15.11
CA ASP A 150 9.34 -6.32 15.96
C ASP A 150 7.84 -6.05 16.07
N ASP A 151 7.45 -4.78 16.23
CA ASP A 151 6.04 -4.39 16.21
C ASP A 151 5.43 -4.54 14.82
N ALA A 152 6.19 -4.35 13.75
CA ALA A 152 5.74 -4.63 12.39
C ALA A 152 5.43 -6.12 12.19
N ALA A 153 6.31 -7.01 12.65
CA ALA A 153 6.09 -8.45 12.59
C ALA A 153 4.87 -8.88 13.42
N LYS A 154 4.68 -8.33 14.62
CA LYS A 154 3.48 -8.58 15.45
C LYS A 154 2.22 -8.11 14.74
N ARG A 155 2.23 -6.90 14.16
CA ARG A 155 1.10 -6.36 13.40
C ARG A 155 0.74 -7.24 12.20
N VAL A 156 1.73 -7.75 11.49
CA VAL A 156 1.48 -8.67 10.37
C VAL A 156 0.78 -9.93 10.86
N LYS A 157 1.29 -10.56 11.92
CA LYS A 157 0.74 -11.81 12.46
C LYS A 157 -0.65 -11.66 13.08
N SER A 158 -0.90 -10.55 13.78
CA SER A 158 -2.14 -10.35 14.53
C SER A 158 -3.25 -9.63 13.75
N CYS A 159 -2.90 -8.88 12.71
CA CYS A 159 -3.86 -8.02 12.01
C CYS A 159 -3.82 -8.23 10.49
N ALA A 160 -2.68 -7.96 9.84
CA ALA A 160 -2.67 -7.88 8.38
C ALA A 160 -2.85 -9.24 7.71
N THR A 161 -2.18 -10.29 8.18
CA THR A 161 -2.27 -11.64 7.59
C THR A 161 -3.63 -12.29 7.82
N PRO A 162 -4.21 -12.32 9.03
CA PRO A 162 -5.54 -12.89 9.24
C PRO A 162 -6.62 -12.19 8.40
N ALA A 163 -6.65 -10.86 8.41
CA ALA A 163 -7.61 -10.08 7.63
C ALA A 163 -7.48 -10.36 6.11
N ASN A 164 -6.24 -10.45 5.60
CA ASN A 164 -6.01 -10.72 4.20
C ASN A 164 -6.36 -12.17 3.82
N ALA A 165 -6.06 -13.14 4.67
CA ALA A 165 -6.40 -14.54 4.46
C ALA A 165 -7.94 -14.73 4.39
N MET A 166 -8.68 -14.09 5.29
CA MET A 166 -10.15 -14.08 5.26
C MET A 166 -10.69 -13.43 3.97
N ARG A 167 -10.16 -12.25 3.59
CA ARG A 167 -10.56 -11.54 2.37
C ARG A 167 -10.35 -12.36 1.10
N LEU A 168 -9.28 -13.16 1.05
CA LEU A 168 -8.94 -14.01 -0.09
C LEU A 168 -9.53 -15.41 0.00
N ASN A 169 -10.29 -15.71 1.06
CA ASN A 169 -10.87 -17.03 1.33
C ASN A 169 -9.84 -18.15 1.24
N LEU A 170 -8.68 -17.95 1.90
CA LEU A 170 -7.58 -18.92 1.88
C LEU A 170 -7.80 -19.99 2.96
N ASP A 171 -7.47 -21.24 2.64
CA ASP A 171 -7.44 -22.34 3.61
C ASP A 171 -6.05 -22.37 4.30
N THR A 172 -5.88 -21.52 5.29
CA THR A 172 -4.65 -21.39 6.08
C THR A 172 -4.97 -21.21 7.56
N PRO A 173 -4.05 -21.54 8.48
CA PRO A 173 -4.26 -21.33 9.92
C PRO A 173 -4.62 -19.88 10.29
N CYS A 174 -4.22 -18.91 9.46
CA CYS A 174 -4.53 -17.49 9.67
C CYS A 174 -6.04 -17.19 9.63
N THR A 175 -6.84 -17.98 8.91
CA THR A 175 -8.31 -17.83 8.88
C THR A 175 -8.97 -18.26 10.17
N HIS A 176 -8.25 -18.99 11.02
CA HIS A 176 -8.68 -19.40 12.35
C HIS A 176 -8.14 -18.49 13.46
N GLY A 177 -7.60 -17.31 13.10
CA GLY A 177 -7.12 -16.29 14.03
C GLY A 177 -5.70 -16.50 14.55
N ALA A 178 -4.98 -17.49 14.05
CA ALA A 178 -3.59 -17.77 14.41
C ALA A 178 -2.69 -17.78 13.16
N CYS A 179 -1.64 -16.98 13.20
CA CYS A 179 -0.61 -16.98 12.17
C CYS A 179 0.58 -17.82 12.63
#